data_a16673718ab55477b8e4eb01bdbda0b3
#
_entry.id   a16673718ab55477b8e4eb01bdbda0b3
#
_cell.length_a   1.000
_cell.length_b   1.000
_cell.length_c   1.000
_cell.angle_alpha   90.00
_cell.angle_beta   90.00
_cell.angle_gamma   90.00
#
_symmetry.space_group_name_H-M   'P 1'
#
loop_
_entity.id
_entity.type
_entity.pdbx_description
1 polymer ?
#
loop_
_entity_poly.entity_id
_entity_poly.type
_entity_poly.pdbx_seq_one_letter_code
_entity_poly.pdbx_strand_id
1 'polypeptide(L)'
;MFTAVIVERMPPGASRERVTARLTQLRDVYDGFDIQQTTLSVGPEEFERVCGDDTSTTLAEVVVTDGAGRHLLVRRDGGWHHPETAVSDGEPLVPTVREAVARRTGLTPRIETVTAATIVAIECEPCDGAAYKLRVQFAASPDDGEVRDPAAWRSDSPEMPVVK
;
A
#
# COMPACT_ATOMS: atom_id res chain seq x y z
N MET A 1 22.71 25.47 -12.12
CA MET A 1 22.28 25.14 -12.00
C MET A 1 21.85 24.30 -11.61
N PHE A 2 21.68 23.86 -11.26
CA PHE A 2 21.27 23.02 -10.88
C PHE A 2 20.27 22.52 -11.19
N THR A 3 19.96 22.58 -11.51
CA THR A 3 18.76 22.32 -12.07
C THR A 3 18.61 20.98 -12.61
N ALA A 4 19.60 20.46 -13.18
CA ALA A 4 19.55 19.11 -13.68
C ALA A 4 19.26 18.15 -12.58
N VAL A 5 19.72 18.44 -11.40
CA VAL A 5 19.45 17.59 -10.28
C VAL A 5 17.98 17.53 -9.98
N ILE A 6 17.32 18.65 -10.14
CA ILE A 6 15.91 18.70 -9.89
C ILE A 6 15.16 17.84 -10.85
N VAL A 7 15.61 17.78 -12.07
CA VAL A 7 14.91 17.03 -13.09
C VAL A 7 14.91 15.55 -12.78
N GLU A 8 15.97 15.06 -12.19
CA GLU A 8 16.07 13.66 -11.93
C GLU A 8 15.30 13.19 -10.75
N ARG A 9 14.76 14.10 -9.98
CA ARG A 9 14.07 13.75 -8.78
C ARG A 9 12.69 14.33 -8.83
N MET A 10 11.71 13.54 -8.39
CA MET A 10 10.34 14.01 -8.38
C MET A 10 10.20 15.10 -7.35
N PRO A 11 9.68 16.26 -7.72
CA PRO A 11 9.43 17.30 -6.73
C PRO A 11 8.39 16.81 -5.73
N PRO A 12 8.44 17.28 -4.50
CA PRO A 12 7.46 16.84 -3.50
C PRO A 12 6.02 17.08 -3.93
N GLY A 13 5.78 18.15 -4.65
CA GLY A 13 4.42 18.42 -5.11
C GLY A 13 3.92 17.40 -6.09
N ALA A 14 4.83 16.80 -6.87
CA ALA A 14 4.41 15.80 -7.83
C ALA A 14 3.92 14.54 -7.15
N SER A 15 4.54 14.13 -6.04
CA SER A 15 4.06 12.94 -5.36
C SER A 15 2.70 13.21 -4.74
N ARG A 16 2.47 14.42 -4.26
CA ARG A 16 1.18 14.76 -3.70
C ARG A 16 0.11 14.69 -4.76
N GLU A 17 0.41 15.16 -5.96
CA GLU A 17 -0.55 15.12 -7.04
C GLU A 17 -0.86 13.69 -7.45
N ARG A 18 0.13 12.81 -7.42
CA ARG A 18 -0.11 11.41 -7.77
C ARG A 18 -0.99 10.73 -6.73
N VAL A 19 -0.77 11.04 -5.47
CA VAL A 19 -1.61 10.49 -4.41
C VAL A 19 -3.03 10.98 -4.59
N THR A 20 -3.21 12.26 -4.88
CA THR A 20 -4.53 12.84 -5.07
C THR A 20 -5.23 12.19 -6.26
N ALA A 21 -4.50 11.98 -7.35
CA ALA A 21 -5.08 11.37 -8.54
C ALA A 21 -5.54 9.95 -8.26
N ARG A 22 -4.75 9.20 -7.51
CA ARG A 22 -5.11 7.82 -7.18
C ARG A 22 -6.33 7.79 -6.26
N LEU A 23 -6.40 8.72 -5.32
CA LEU A 23 -7.55 8.80 -4.44
C LEU A 23 -8.81 9.13 -5.22
N THR A 24 -8.70 10.01 -6.20
CA THR A 24 -9.85 10.34 -7.02
C THR A 24 -10.34 9.12 -7.78
N GLN A 25 -9.42 8.33 -8.32
CA GLN A 25 -9.79 7.10 -9.01
C GLN A 25 -10.50 6.15 -8.07
N LEU A 26 -10.02 6.04 -6.84
CA LEU A 26 -10.64 5.13 -5.88
C LEU A 26 -12.03 5.59 -5.50
N ARG A 27 -12.23 6.89 -5.36
CA ARG A 27 -13.53 7.41 -5.00
C ARG A 27 -14.54 7.25 -6.12
N ASP A 28 -14.08 7.20 -7.35
CA ASP A 28 -14.98 6.99 -8.49
C ASP A 28 -15.53 5.57 -8.51
N VAL A 29 -14.81 4.63 -7.92
CA VAL A 29 -15.22 3.23 -7.95
C VAL A 29 -15.79 2.78 -6.61
N TYR A 30 -15.24 3.26 -5.51
CA TYR A 30 -15.65 2.82 -4.18
C TYR A 30 -16.07 4.02 -3.36
N ASP A 31 -17.18 3.91 -2.64
CA ASP A 31 -17.67 5.00 -1.83
C ASP A 31 -17.50 4.72 -0.38
N GLY A 32 -17.50 5.73 0.41
CA GLY A 32 -17.69 5.61 1.84
C GLY A 32 -16.52 5.09 2.63
N PHE A 33 -15.32 5.09 2.06
CA PHE A 33 -14.18 4.68 2.86
C PHE A 33 -13.58 5.89 3.55
N ASP A 34 -12.92 5.62 4.67
CA ASP A 34 -12.29 6.68 5.46
C ASP A 34 -10.96 7.07 4.87
N ILE A 35 -10.65 8.34 4.90
CA ILE A 35 -9.36 8.85 4.46
C ILE A 35 -8.69 9.51 5.65
N GLN A 36 -7.48 9.09 5.96
CA GLN A 36 -6.72 9.64 7.06
C GLN A 36 -5.41 10.18 6.54
N GLN A 37 -4.79 11.03 7.31
CA GLN A 37 -3.50 11.57 6.95
C GLN A 37 -2.59 11.46 8.15
N THR A 38 -1.36 11.04 7.93
CA THR A 38 -0.39 10.95 8.99
C THR A 38 0.94 11.49 8.47
N THR A 39 1.82 11.86 9.38
CA THR A 39 3.11 12.41 9.03
C THR A 39 4.19 11.59 9.71
N LEU A 40 5.21 11.23 8.93
CA LEU A 40 6.36 10.52 9.45
C LEU A 40 7.58 11.41 9.28
N SER A 41 8.35 11.53 10.34
CA SER A 41 9.62 12.28 10.27
C SER A 41 10.72 11.25 10.16
N VAL A 42 11.58 11.40 9.18
CA VAL A 42 12.66 10.46 8.94
C VAL A 42 13.96 11.22 8.81
N GLY A 43 15.06 10.50 8.83
CA GLY A 43 16.36 11.10 8.64
C GLY A 43 16.64 11.39 7.18
N PRO A 44 17.72 12.12 6.90
CA PRO A 44 18.02 12.49 5.51
C PRO A 44 18.25 11.31 4.60
N GLU A 45 18.88 10.25 5.07
CA GLU A 45 19.13 9.10 4.22
C GLU A 45 17.84 8.40 3.86
N GLU A 46 16.96 8.26 4.82
CA GLU A 46 15.69 7.63 4.59
C GLU A 46 14.86 8.47 3.63
N PHE A 47 14.90 9.78 3.81
CA PHE A 47 14.13 10.69 2.97
C PHE A 47 14.63 10.62 1.53
N GLU A 48 15.93 10.54 1.34
CA GLU A 48 16.48 10.42 0.02
C GLU A 48 16.03 9.13 -0.64
N ARG A 49 16.01 8.06 0.10
CA ARG A 49 15.58 6.78 -0.44
C ARG A 49 14.13 6.81 -0.86
N VAL A 50 13.29 7.44 -0.05
CA VAL A 50 11.87 7.54 -0.35
C VAL A 50 11.65 8.41 -1.58
N CYS A 51 12.35 9.53 -1.67
CA CYS A 51 12.21 10.41 -2.82
C CYS A 51 12.76 9.79 -4.08
N GLY A 52 13.77 8.94 -3.94
CA GLY A 52 14.35 8.30 -5.10
C GLY A 52 13.47 7.23 -5.70
N ASP A 53 12.60 6.64 -4.89
CA ASP A 53 11.69 5.61 -5.37
C ASP A 53 10.40 6.29 -5.72
N ASP A 54 10.38 7.04 -6.78
CA ASP A 54 9.23 7.85 -7.10
C ASP A 54 8.28 7.22 -8.09
N THR A 55 8.47 5.94 -8.43
CA THR A 55 7.55 5.28 -9.33
C THR A 55 6.41 4.59 -8.61
N SER A 56 6.52 4.44 -7.29
CA SER A 56 5.52 3.74 -6.51
C SER A 56 5.06 4.61 -5.39
N THR A 57 3.97 5.32 -5.58
CA THR A 57 3.42 6.14 -4.51
C THR A 57 2.34 5.40 -3.72
N THR A 58 1.88 4.24 -4.21
CA THR A 58 0.78 3.53 -3.57
C THR A 58 1.24 2.19 -3.03
N LEU A 59 0.88 1.92 -1.78
CA LEU A 59 1.09 0.62 -1.16
C LEU A 59 -0.29 0.06 -0.85
N ALA A 60 -0.59 -1.12 -1.35
CA ALA A 60 -1.91 -1.73 -1.16
C ALA A 60 -1.80 -2.92 -0.22
N GLU A 61 -2.67 -2.96 0.75
CA GLU A 61 -2.79 -4.06 1.68
C GLU A 61 -4.14 -4.71 1.43
N VAL A 62 -4.21 -6.02 1.40
CA VAL A 62 -5.45 -6.71 1.08
C VAL A 62 -5.83 -7.62 2.24
N VAL A 63 -7.02 -7.39 2.78
CA VAL A 63 -7.55 -8.22 3.85
C VAL A 63 -8.52 -9.17 3.19
N VAL A 64 -8.10 -10.41 2.98
CA VAL A 64 -8.93 -11.43 2.36
C VAL A 64 -9.48 -12.30 3.47
N THR A 65 -10.81 -12.40 3.56
CA THR A 65 -11.43 -13.22 4.57
C THR A 65 -12.28 -14.30 3.90
N ASP A 66 -12.30 -15.47 4.49
CA ASP A 66 -13.14 -16.55 3.96
C ASP A 66 -14.47 -16.55 4.69
N GLY A 67 -15.33 -17.49 4.35
CA GLY A 67 -16.64 -17.54 4.94
C GLY A 67 -16.65 -17.86 6.43
N ALA A 68 -15.53 -18.34 6.96
CA ALA A 68 -15.42 -18.68 8.38
C ALA A 68 -14.74 -17.58 9.18
N GLY A 69 -14.45 -16.45 8.55
CA GLY A 69 -13.83 -15.35 9.28
C GLY A 69 -12.33 -15.44 9.40
N ARG A 70 -11.69 -16.36 8.69
CA ARG A 70 -10.25 -16.46 8.73
C ARG A 70 -9.65 -15.49 7.73
N HIS A 71 -8.44 -15.04 8.02
CA HIS A 71 -7.71 -14.10 7.18
C HIS A 71 -6.61 -14.80 6.42
N LEU A 72 -6.40 -14.41 5.19
CA LEU A 72 -5.29 -14.91 4.40
C LEU A 72 -4.05 -14.13 4.80
N LEU A 73 -3.09 -14.79 5.41
CA LEU A 73 -1.89 -14.13 5.88
C LEU A 73 -0.66 -14.79 5.26
N VAL A 74 0.40 -14.01 5.15
CA VAL A 74 1.67 -14.48 4.60
C VAL A 74 2.70 -14.41 5.72
N ARG A 75 3.50 -15.45 5.84
CA ARG A 75 4.55 -15.48 6.85
C ARG A 75 5.77 -14.74 6.32
N ARG A 76 6.23 -13.77 7.06
CA ARG A 76 7.35 -12.96 6.66
C ARG A 76 8.01 -12.37 7.90
N ASP A 77 9.33 -12.44 7.95
CA ASP A 77 10.09 -11.84 9.05
C ASP A 77 9.63 -12.32 10.41
N GLY A 78 9.32 -13.59 10.52
CA GLY A 78 8.92 -14.17 11.79
C GLY A 78 7.50 -13.89 12.22
N GLY A 79 6.70 -13.25 11.40
CA GLY A 79 5.33 -12.93 11.75
C GLY A 79 4.40 -13.15 10.58
N TRP A 80 3.11 -13.00 10.85
CA TRP A 80 2.08 -13.17 9.85
C TRP A 80 1.51 -11.81 9.48
N HIS A 81 1.39 -11.54 8.19
CA HIS A 81 0.97 -10.23 7.70
C HIS A 81 -0.05 -10.39 6.59
N HIS A 82 -0.91 -9.42 6.43
CA HIS A 82 -1.79 -9.38 5.28
C HIS A 82 -0.92 -9.19 4.02
N PRO A 83 -1.33 -9.70 2.87
CA PRO A 83 -0.57 -9.47 1.64
C PRO A 83 -0.51 -7.98 1.33
N GLU A 84 0.65 -7.52 0.92
CA GLU A 84 0.86 -6.13 0.55
C GLU A 84 1.63 -6.07 -0.74
N THR A 85 1.43 -5.03 -1.51
CA THR A 85 2.22 -4.82 -2.71
C THR A 85 2.32 -3.34 -3.02
N ALA A 86 3.45 -2.93 -3.54
CA ALA A 86 3.62 -1.58 -4.03
C ALA A 86 3.14 -1.55 -5.47
N VAL A 87 2.41 -0.50 -5.82
CA VAL A 87 1.84 -0.36 -7.14
C VAL A 87 2.43 0.89 -7.77
N SER A 88 3.01 0.73 -8.94
CA SER A 88 3.60 1.85 -9.65
C SER A 88 2.52 2.77 -10.18
N ASP A 89 2.88 4.03 -10.36
CA ASP A 89 1.90 5.04 -10.68
C ASP A 89 1.18 4.78 -12.00
N GLY A 90 1.81 4.18 -12.93
CA GLY A 90 1.16 3.92 -14.21
C GLY A 90 0.43 2.59 -14.27
N GLU A 91 0.45 1.81 -13.20
CA GLU A 91 -0.20 0.50 -13.22
C GLU A 91 -1.64 0.58 -12.75
N PRO A 92 -2.53 -0.21 -13.32
CA PRO A 92 -3.90 -0.27 -12.84
C PRO A 92 -3.90 -0.91 -11.45
N LEU A 93 -4.60 -0.30 -10.52
CA LEU A 93 -4.47 -0.68 -9.12
C LEU A 93 -5.02 -2.08 -8.83
N VAL A 94 -6.28 -2.31 -9.16
CA VAL A 94 -6.93 -3.56 -8.77
C VAL A 94 -6.31 -4.77 -9.48
N PRO A 95 -6.10 -4.75 -10.81
CA PRO A 95 -5.49 -5.90 -11.44
C PRO A 95 -4.08 -6.19 -10.94
N THR A 96 -3.29 -5.15 -10.65
CA THR A 96 -1.94 -5.34 -10.15
C THR A 96 -1.97 -5.97 -8.77
N VAL A 97 -2.89 -5.52 -7.92
CA VAL A 97 -3.03 -6.06 -6.57
C VAL A 97 -3.46 -7.51 -6.62
N ARG A 98 -4.44 -7.83 -7.46
CA ARG A 98 -4.93 -9.20 -7.57
C ARG A 98 -3.83 -10.15 -8.01
N GLU A 99 -3.04 -9.71 -8.97
CA GLU A 99 -1.97 -10.54 -9.47
C GLU A 99 -0.88 -10.74 -8.43
N ALA A 100 -0.57 -9.71 -7.67
CA ALA A 100 0.46 -9.81 -6.65
C ALA A 100 0.03 -10.78 -5.55
N VAL A 101 -1.22 -10.72 -5.12
CA VAL A 101 -1.71 -11.62 -4.10
C VAL A 101 -1.67 -13.06 -4.62
N ALA A 102 -2.09 -13.26 -5.87
CA ALA A 102 -2.08 -14.60 -6.44
C ALA A 102 -0.67 -15.16 -6.50
N ARG A 103 0.27 -14.34 -6.84
CA ARG A 103 1.67 -14.77 -6.96
C ARG A 103 2.23 -15.16 -5.61
N ARG A 104 1.88 -14.45 -4.57
CA ARG A 104 2.45 -14.67 -3.25
C ARG A 104 1.72 -15.75 -2.46
N THR A 105 0.44 -15.93 -2.70
CA THR A 105 -0.36 -16.82 -1.86
C THR A 105 -0.96 -17.98 -2.60
N GLY A 106 -1.00 -17.94 -3.93
CA GLY A 106 -1.68 -18.94 -4.70
C GLY A 106 -3.16 -18.68 -4.89
N LEU A 107 -3.71 -17.69 -4.21
CA LEU A 107 -5.12 -17.39 -4.26
C LEU A 107 -5.34 -16.07 -4.95
N THR A 108 -6.26 -16.05 -5.92
CA THR A 108 -6.66 -14.81 -6.56
C THR A 108 -7.86 -14.25 -5.80
N PRO A 109 -7.75 -13.05 -5.25
CA PRO A 109 -8.85 -12.50 -4.47
C PRO A 109 -9.82 -11.75 -5.35
N ARG A 110 -11.05 -11.64 -4.87
CA ARG A 110 -12.02 -10.75 -5.47
C ARG A 110 -12.02 -9.50 -4.59
N ILE A 111 -11.62 -8.38 -5.14
CA ILE A 111 -11.57 -7.12 -4.40
C ILE A 111 -12.99 -6.60 -4.28
N GLU A 112 -13.45 -6.38 -3.07
CA GLU A 112 -14.83 -5.98 -2.86
C GLU A 112 -14.97 -4.50 -2.59
N THR A 113 -14.10 -3.95 -1.79
CA THR A 113 -14.19 -2.52 -1.49
C THR A 113 -12.90 -2.05 -0.87
N VAL A 114 -12.80 -0.74 -0.73
CA VAL A 114 -11.72 -0.10 0.01
C VAL A 114 -12.24 0.18 1.40
N THR A 115 -11.52 -0.23 2.43
CA THR A 115 -11.95 0.03 3.79
C THR A 115 -11.31 1.28 4.34
N ALA A 116 -10.11 1.62 3.88
CA ALA A 116 -9.45 2.81 4.39
C ALA A 116 -8.33 3.23 3.46
N ALA A 117 -8.04 4.50 3.44
CA ALA A 117 -6.89 5.03 2.72
C ALA A 117 -6.17 6.02 3.62
N THR A 118 -4.85 5.95 3.63
CA THR A 118 -4.06 6.84 4.47
C THR A 118 -3.04 7.55 3.60
N ILE A 119 -3.04 8.87 3.68
CA ILE A 119 -2.04 9.67 3.02
C ILE A 119 -0.90 9.82 4.02
N VAL A 120 0.29 9.39 3.63
CA VAL A 120 1.44 9.46 4.51
C VAL A 120 2.37 10.54 3.98
N ALA A 121 2.54 11.61 4.77
CA ALA A 121 3.48 12.66 4.43
C ALA A 121 4.78 12.33 5.11
N ILE A 122 5.85 12.21 4.35
CA ILE A 122 7.16 11.85 4.87
C ILE A 122 8.03 13.08 4.82
N GLU A 123 8.51 13.49 5.97
CA GLU A 123 9.26 14.72 6.11
C GLU A 123 10.64 14.49 6.69
N CYS A 124 11.54 15.38 6.36
CA CYS A 124 12.87 15.38 6.92
C CYS A 124 13.19 16.82 7.27
N GLU A 125 13.47 17.08 8.54
CA GLU A 125 13.65 18.43 8.98
C GLU A 125 14.71 19.20 8.25
N PRO A 126 15.91 18.65 8.05
CA PRO A 126 16.93 19.39 7.29
C PRO A 126 16.71 19.36 5.78
N CYS A 127 15.70 18.64 5.30
CA CYS A 127 15.43 18.56 3.88
C CYS A 127 14.30 19.50 3.52
N ASP A 128 14.17 19.82 2.24
CA ASP A 128 13.07 20.67 1.80
C ASP A 128 11.92 19.84 1.35
N GLY A 129 10.73 20.22 1.71
CA GLY A 129 9.51 19.62 1.22
C GLY A 129 9.17 18.31 1.90
N ALA A 130 8.20 17.63 1.36
CA ALA A 130 7.73 16.37 1.89
C ALA A 130 7.44 15.44 0.73
N ALA A 131 7.61 14.15 0.94
CA ALA A 131 7.21 13.15 -0.03
C ALA A 131 5.90 12.55 0.45
N TYR A 132 5.03 12.20 -0.47
CA TYR A 132 3.72 11.66 -0.12
C TYR A 132 3.55 10.27 -0.66
N LYS A 133 2.96 9.41 0.16
CA LYS A 133 2.63 8.04 -0.22
C LYS A 133 1.18 7.78 0.16
N LEU A 134 0.59 6.83 -0.49
CA LEU A 134 -0.78 6.44 -0.21
C LEU A 134 -0.81 4.98 0.20
N ARG A 135 -1.43 4.69 1.34
CA ARG A 135 -1.67 3.32 1.75
C ARG A 135 -3.16 3.06 1.58
N VAL A 136 -3.49 1.99 0.86
CA VAL A 136 -4.89 1.64 0.61
C VAL A 136 -5.11 0.26 1.19
N GLN A 137 -6.19 0.11 1.95
CA GLN A 137 -6.55 -1.19 2.49
C GLN A 137 -7.81 -1.66 1.78
N PHE A 138 -7.74 -2.83 1.18
CA PHE A 138 -8.86 -3.43 0.48
C PHE A 138 -9.45 -4.55 1.29
N ALA A 139 -10.76 -4.74 1.20
CA ALA A 139 -11.41 -5.93 1.69
C ALA A 139 -11.70 -6.82 0.50
N ALA A 140 -11.46 -8.11 0.65
CA ALA A 140 -11.59 -9.04 -0.45
C ALA A 140 -12.05 -10.39 0.04
N SER A 141 -12.53 -11.21 -0.89
CA SER A 141 -12.93 -12.58 -0.61
C SER A 141 -12.20 -13.49 -1.59
N PRO A 142 -12.15 -14.81 -1.29
CA PRO A 142 -11.50 -15.73 -2.21
C PRO A 142 -12.28 -15.85 -3.52
N ASP A 143 -11.56 -15.90 -4.62
CA ASP A 143 -12.21 -16.04 -5.90
C ASP A 143 -11.72 -17.32 -6.60
N ASP A 144 -10.42 -17.51 -6.72
CA ASP A 144 -9.90 -18.65 -7.45
C ASP A 144 -8.55 -19.06 -6.85
N GLY A 145 -8.13 -20.28 -7.13
CA GLY A 145 -6.83 -20.77 -6.71
C GLY A 145 -6.86 -21.40 -5.33
N GLU A 146 -5.69 -21.80 -4.88
CA GLU A 146 -5.54 -22.43 -3.58
C GLU A 146 -4.37 -21.83 -2.86
N VAL A 147 -4.52 -21.64 -1.57
CA VAL A 147 -3.48 -21.04 -0.74
C VAL A 147 -2.33 -22.02 -0.59
N ARG A 148 -1.10 -21.53 -0.73
CA ARG A 148 0.08 -22.34 -0.56
C ARG A 148 1.13 -21.55 0.22
N ASP A 149 2.11 -22.27 0.77
CA ASP A 149 3.18 -21.62 1.53
C ASP A 149 3.82 -20.50 0.73
N PRO A 150 4.20 -19.43 1.35
CA PRO A 150 4.20 -19.18 2.80
C PRO A 150 2.92 -18.56 3.31
N ALA A 151 1.83 -18.71 2.61
CA ALA A 151 0.55 -18.15 3.01
C ALA A 151 -0.31 -19.22 3.67
N ALA A 152 -1.24 -18.79 4.49
CA ALA A 152 -2.18 -19.70 5.15
C ALA A 152 -3.39 -18.93 5.63
N TRP A 153 -4.50 -19.65 5.79
CA TRP A 153 -5.68 -19.08 6.42
C TRP A 153 -5.50 -19.17 7.92
N ARG A 154 -5.69 -18.05 8.59
CA ARG A 154 -5.51 -18.00 10.03
C ARG A 154 -6.65 -17.24 10.68
N SER A 155 -7.09 -17.75 11.81
CA SER A 155 -8.13 -17.06 12.54
C SER A 155 -7.53 -16.06 13.51
N ASP A 156 -6.21 -16.08 13.74
CA ASP A 156 -5.58 -15.10 14.60
C ASP A 156 -5.47 -13.79 13.89
N SER A 157 -5.48 -12.72 14.59
CA SER A 157 -5.19 -11.43 14.01
C SER A 157 -3.77 -11.42 13.57
N PRO A 158 -3.44 -10.66 12.56
CA PRO A 158 -2.06 -10.49 12.21
C PRO A 158 -1.37 -9.83 13.38
N GLU A 159 -0.08 -9.99 13.44
CA GLU A 159 0.64 -9.44 14.43
C GLU A 159 0.44 -8.03 14.54
N MET A 160 -0.28 -7.60 15.42
CA MET A 160 -0.44 -6.25 15.61
C MET A 160 0.41 -5.93 16.68
N PRO A 161 1.18 -5.17 16.52
CA PRO A 161 2.04 -4.83 17.54
C PRO A 161 1.26 -4.38 18.66
N VAL A 162 0.88 -4.33 18.92
CA VAL A 162 0.30 -3.95 19.68
C VAL A 162 -0.13 -3.60 20.38
N VAL A 163 -0.30 -3.38 20.57
CA VAL A 163 -0.69 -2.95 21.07
C VAL A 163 -1.25 -3.20 21.96
N LYS A 164 -1.44 -3.52 22.28
CA LYS A 164 -1.99 -3.73 23.12
C LYS A 164 -1.69 -3.48 23.86
#